data_6484be4c301d07945207ea84bba93300
#
_entry.id   6484be4c301d07945207ea84bba93300
#
_cell.length_a   1.000
_cell.length_b   1.000
_cell.length_c   1.000
_cell.angle_alpha   90.00
_cell.angle_beta   90.00
_cell.angle_gamma   90.00
#
_symmetry.space_group_name_H-M   'P 1'
#
loop_
_entity.id
_entity.type
_entity.pdbx_description
1 polymer ?
#
loop_
_entity_poly.entity_id
_entity_poly.type
_entity_poly.pdbx_seq_one_letter_code
_entity_poly.pdbx_strand_id
1 'polypeptide(L)'
;FEGGKPAKKEYRRFKLKTTQGKPDDFKSMAEIMERRYGNETDWPMPDLIIIDGGKGQLNAALPLIRAVGVTDVPVISLAKRIEEVFVEGQSESIILSHHTPELQLLQQIRDEAHRFAITYHRKLRGKRNLESILDHIEGIGPKRRKALWAHFNSLEAMKEASVDELANVESMNYKTAETL
;
A
#
# COMPACT_ATOMS: atom_id res chain seq x y z
N PHE A 1 13.00 -5.06 3.30
CA PHE A 1 13.84 -5.39 4.44
C PHE A 1 15.28 -5.55 3.97
N GLU A 2 16.21 -5.07 4.75
CA GLU A 2 17.66 -5.20 4.54
C GLU A 2 18.28 -5.64 5.85
N GLY A 3 19.10 -6.70 5.84
CA GLY A 3 19.70 -7.23 7.05
C GLY A 3 18.70 -7.57 8.16
N GLY A 4 17.52 -8.09 7.81
CA GLY A 4 16.45 -8.44 8.74
C GLY A 4 15.65 -7.24 9.30
N LYS A 5 15.86 -6.01 8.82
CA LYS A 5 15.20 -4.79 9.33
C LYS A 5 14.38 -4.07 8.25
N PRO A 6 13.29 -3.38 8.62
CA PRO A 6 12.50 -2.59 7.69
C PRO A 6 13.30 -1.46 7.03
N ALA A 7 13.52 -1.52 5.72
CA ALA A 7 14.17 -0.47 4.93
C ALA A 7 13.12 0.56 4.44
N LYS A 8 12.60 1.41 5.34
CA LYS A 8 11.45 2.30 5.05
C LYS A 8 11.66 3.25 3.87
N LYS A 9 12.90 3.65 3.60
CA LYS A 9 13.27 4.48 2.44
C LYS A 9 13.00 3.78 1.10
N GLU A 10 12.98 2.43 1.11
CA GLU A 10 12.75 1.59 -0.07
C GLU A 10 11.27 1.20 -0.26
N TYR A 11 10.36 1.65 0.61
CA TYR A 11 8.95 1.37 0.46
C TYR A 11 8.37 2.10 -0.74
N ARG A 12 7.62 1.39 -1.57
CA ARG A 12 7.01 1.92 -2.78
C ARG A 12 5.52 1.64 -2.83
N ARG A 13 4.79 2.54 -3.45
CA ARG A 13 3.37 2.43 -3.70
C ARG A 13 3.13 2.59 -5.19
N PHE A 14 2.41 1.66 -5.76
CA PHE A 14 2.08 1.71 -7.17
C PHE A 14 0.61 2.15 -7.34
N LYS A 15 0.41 3.30 -7.98
CA LYS A 15 -0.93 3.69 -8.44
C LYS A 15 -1.19 2.94 -9.74
N LEU A 16 -2.09 1.95 -9.68
CA LEU A 16 -2.45 1.14 -10.84
C LEU A 16 -3.15 1.99 -11.89
N LYS A 17 -2.80 1.79 -13.15
CA LYS A 17 -3.35 2.50 -14.32
C LYS A 17 -4.30 1.62 -15.11
N THR A 18 -4.08 0.30 -15.09
CA THR A 18 -4.75 -0.69 -15.95
C THR A 18 -6.10 -1.16 -15.42
N THR A 19 -6.39 -0.98 -14.13
CA THR A 19 -7.60 -1.55 -13.48
C THR A 19 -8.74 -0.56 -13.32
N GLN A 20 -8.87 0.46 -14.13
CA GLN A 20 -9.92 1.50 -14.12
C GLN A 20 -11.25 1.12 -13.42
N GLY A 21 -11.19 0.91 -12.07
CA GLY A 21 -12.36 0.71 -11.23
C GLY A 21 -12.89 -0.72 -11.08
N LYS A 22 -12.36 -1.73 -11.78
CA LYS A 22 -12.68 -3.15 -11.53
C LYS A 22 -11.49 -3.84 -10.87
N PRO A 23 -11.69 -4.57 -9.75
CA PRO A 23 -10.65 -5.37 -9.15
C PRO A 23 -10.21 -6.47 -10.15
N ASP A 24 -8.97 -6.39 -10.59
CA ASP A 24 -8.32 -7.43 -11.38
C ASP A 24 -6.92 -7.63 -10.77
N ASP A 25 -6.85 -8.58 -9.87
CA ASP A 25 -5.63 -8.82 -9.08
C ASP A 25 -4.48 -9.28 -9.98
N PHE A 26 -4.78 -10.02 -11.06
CA PHE A 26 -3.76 -10.48 -11.99
C PHE A 26 -3.13 -9.32 -12.78
N LYS A 27 -3.95 -8.45 -13.37
CA LYS A 27 -3.46 -7.27 -14.09
C LYS A 27 -2.75 -6.29 -13.17
N SER A 28 -3.26 -6.14 -11.95
CA SER A 28 -2.62 -5.31 -10.92
C SER A 28 -1.23 -5.82 -10.58
N MET A 29 -1.10 -7.13 -10.40
CA MET A 29 0.18 -7.77 -10.11
C MET A 29 1.15 -7.66 -11.28
N ALA A 30 0.69 -7.88 -12.51
CA ALA A 30 1.49 -7.73 -13.72
C ALA A 30 2.07 -6.31 -13.85
N GLU A 31 1.24 -5.28 -13.69
CA GLU A 31 1.69 -3.88 -13.73
C GLU A 31 2.72 -3.57 -12.65
N ILE A 32 2.53 -4.10 -11.44
CA ILE A 32 3.48 -3.92 -10.33
C ILE A 32 4.83 -4.58 -10.67
N MET A 33 4.80 -5.81 -11.16
CA MET A 33 6.02 -6.56 -11.49
C MET A 33 6.80 -5.89 -12.62
N GLU A 34 6.13 -5.47 -13.69
CA GLU A 34 6.75 -4.73 -14.79
C GLU A 34 7.39 -3.42 -14.31
N ARG A 35 6.70 -2.65 -13.47
CA ARG A 35 7.22 -1.38 -12.94
C ARG A 35 8.31 -1.55 -11.90
N ARG A 36 8.35 -2.69 -11.21
CA ARG A 36 9.38 -2.97 -10.20
C ARG A 36 10.62 -3.61 -10.78
N TYR A 37 10.48 -4.47 -11.77
CA TYR A 37 11.55 -5.31 -12.30
C TYR A 37 11.81 -5.14 -13.80
N GLY A 38 11.02 -4.33 -14.50
CA GLY A 38 11.25 -4.02 -15.92
C GLY A 38 12.56 -3.24 -16.13
N ASN A 39 13.03 -3.22 -17.38
CA ASN A 39 14.37 -2.80 -17.78
C ASN A 39 14.76 -1.33 -17.47
N GLU A 40 13.83 -0.52 -16.98
CA GLU A 40 14.06 0.91 -16.71
C GLU A 40 14.28 1.23 -15.21
N THR A 41 14.51 0.23 -14.37
CA THR A 41 14.63 0.47 -12.93
C THR A 41 16.04 0.22 -12.42
N ASP A 42 16.66 1.22 -11.78
CA ASP A 42 17.94 1.09 -11.04
C ASP A 42 17.77 0.44 -9.66
N TRP A 43 16.63 -0.21 -9.41
CA TRP A 43 16.38 -0.84 -8.13
C TRP A 43 17.12 -2.16 -8.02
N PRO A 44 17.84 -2.40 -6.92
CA PRO A 44 18.58 -3.64 -6.75
C PRO A 44 17.62 -4.85 -6.72
N MET A 45 18.09 -5.95 -7.30
CA MET A 45 17.38 -7.23 -7.19
C MET A 45 17.37 -7.69 -5.73
N PRO A 46 16.24 -8.18 -5.20
CA PRO A 46 16.21 -8.75 -3.86
C PRO A 46 16.77 -10.18 -3.84
N ASP A 47 17.21 -10.63 -2.68
CA ASP A 47 17.61 -12.01 -2.46
C ASP A 47 16.41 -12.96 -2.32
N LEU A 48 15.23 -12.43 -1.99
CA LEU A 48 13.98 -13.19 -1.81
C LEU A 48 12.77 -12.30 -2.10
N ILE A 49 11.81 -12.85 -2.84
CA ILE A 49 10.47 -12.24 -3.02
C ILE A 49 9.46 -12.98 -2.17
N ILE A 50 8.71 -12.24 -1.34
CA ILE A 50 7.66 -12.79 -0.49
C ILE A 50 6.31 -12.24 -0.94
N ILE A 51 5.38 -13.15 -1.24
CA ILE A 51 3.99 -12.83 -1.58
C ILE A 51 3.12 -13.00 -0.33
N ASP A 52 2.37 -11.97 0.03
CA ASP A 52 1.37 -12.06 1.11
C ASP A 52 0.15 -12.82 0.58
N GLY A 53 0.02 -14.06 0.99
CA GLY A 53 -1.06 -14.94 0.56
C GLY A 53 -0.70 -16.41 0.55
N GLY A 54 -1.62 -17.26 0.10
CA GLY A 54 -1.41 -18.69 0.00
C GLY A 54 -0.88 -19.15 -1.37
N LYS A 55 -0.93 -20.44 -1.59
CA LYS A 55 -0.46 -21.10 -2.83
C LYS A 55 -1.08 -20.52 -4.11
N GLY A 56 -2.35 -20.12 -4.05
CA GLY A 56 -3.04 -19.50 -5.20
C GLY A 56 -2.39 -18.17 -5.61
N GLN A 57 -2.03 -17.32 -4.65
CA GLN A 57 -1.36 -16.05 -4.90
C GLN A 57 0.07 -16.27 -5.43
N LEU A 58 0.79 -17.25 -4.89
CA LEU A 58 2.10 -17.63 -5.43
C LEU A 58 1.99 -18.05 -6.90
N ASN A 59 1.07 -18.95 -7.21
CA ASN A 59 0.87 -19.45 -8.56
C ASN A 59 0.43 -18.35 -9.55
N ALA A 60 -0.32 -17.35 -9.08
CA ALA A 60 -0.72 -16.20 -9.89
C ALA A 60 0.43 -15.20 -10.13
N ALA A 61 1.26 -14.96 -9.12
CA ALA A 61 2.35 -14.00 -9.19
C ALA A 61 3.57 -14.53 -9.93
N LEU A 62 3.90 -15.81 -9.75
CA LEU A 62 5.13 -16.42 -10.24
C LEU A 62 5.33 -16.29 -11.77
N PRO A 63 4.35 -16.61 -12.64
CA PRO A 63 4.50 -16.42 -14.07
C PRO A 63 4.79 -14.95 -14.45
N LEU A 64 4.21 -13.99 -13.73
CA LEU A 64 4.40 -12.57 -13.97
C LEU A 64 5.82 -12.13 -13.59
N ILE A 65 6.34 -12.62 -12.45
CA ILE A 65 7.70 -12.36 -12.00
C ILE A 65 8.71 -12.92 -13.00
N ARG A 66 8.47 -14.14 -13.49
CA ARG A 66 9.34 -14.79 -14.48
C ARG A 66 9.28 -14.10 -15.86
N ALA A 67 8.11 -13.62 -16.26
CA ALA A 67 7.91 -12.91 -17.53
C ALA A 67 8.68 -11.57 -17.62
N VAL A 68 8.93 -10.90 -16.49
CA VAL A 68 9.75 -9.68 -16.44
C VAL A 68 11.25 -9.95 -16.26
N GLY A 69 11.69 -11.20 -16.44
CA GLY A 69 13.11 -11.60 -16.45
C GLY A 69 13.72 -11.89 -15.08
N VAL A 70 12.92 -11.93 -14.02
CA VAL A 70 13.40 -12.32 -12.67
C VAL A 70 13.39 -13.85 -12.57
N THR A 71 14.49 -14.50 -12.93
CA THR A 71 14.62 -15.97 -13.00
C THR A 71 15.32 -16.58 -11.78
N ASP A 72 16.32 -15.90 -11.23
CA ASP A 72 17.24 -16.46 -10.24
C ASP A 72 16.88 -16.12 -8.80
N VAL A 73 15.89 -15.26 -8.60
CA VAL A 73 15.42 -14.88 -7.27
C VAL A 73 14.36 -15.87 -6.78
N PRO A 74 14.56 -16.51 -5.61
CA PRO A 74 13.55 -17.39 -5.03
C PRO A 74 12.28 -16.61 -4.68
N VAL A 75 11.13 -17.26 -4.89
CA VAL A 75 9.81 -16.67 -4.61
C VAL A 75 9.06 -17.60 -3.67
N ILE A 76 8.57 -17.02 -2.58
CA ILE A 76 7.73 -17.75 -1.63
C ILE A 76 6.43 -17.00 -1.39
N SER A 77 5.43 -17.67 -0.84
CA SER A 77 4.27 -17.01 -0.25
C SER A 77 4.05 -17.47 1.19
N LEU A 78 3.45 -16.58 1.98
CA LEU A 78 3.14 -16.83 3.39
C LEU A 78 1.63 -16.73 3.61
N ALA A 79 0.98 -17.85 3.93
CA ALA A 79 -0.44 -17.90 4.24
C ALA A 79 -0.68 -17.55 5.72
N LYS A 80 -1.66 -16.67 5.97
CA LYS A 80 -1.90 -16.08 7.29
C LYS A 80 -2.46 -17.07 8.31
N ARG A 81 -3.26 -18.06 7.89
CA ARG A 81 -4.09 -18.85 8.81
C ARG A 81 -3.29 -19.77 9.72
N ILE A 82 -2.29 -20.45 9.17
CA ILE A 82 -1.43 -21.42 9.88
C ILE A 82 0.06 -21.19 9.59
N GLU A 83 0.39 -20.01 9.11
CA GLU A 83 1.77 -19.60 8.82
C GLU A 83 2.52 -20.56 7.87
N GLU A 84 1.77 -21.08 6.88
CA GLU A 84 2.35 -21.95 5.85
C GLU A 84 3.18 -21.16 4.86
N VAL A 85 4.38 -21.65 4.60
CA VAL A 85 5.26 -21.14 3.55
C VAL A 85 5.14 -22.01 2.32
N PHE A 86 4.71 -21.45 1.20
CA PHE A 86 4.69 -22.13 -0.10
C PHE A 86 5.89 -21.68 -0.92
N VAL A 87 6.57 -22.65 -1.51
CA VAL A 87 7.78 -22.45 -2.30
C VAL A 87 7.51 -22.85 -3.75
N GLU A 88 8.12 -22.12 -4.69
CA GLU A 88 8.06 -22.44 -6.11
C GLU A 88 8.46 -23.89 -6.37
N GLY A 89 7.67 -24.61 -7.20
CA GLY A 89 7.96 -25.98 -7.61
C GLY A 89 7.66 -27.05 -6.54
N GLN A 90 7.18 -26.66 -5.34
CA GLN A 90 6.81 -27.59 -4.29
C GLN A 90 5.29 -27.74 -4.17
N SER A 91 4.80 -28.99 -4.08
CA SER A 91 3.38 -29.27 -3.87
C SER A 91 2.95 -29.04 -2.43
N GLU A 92 3.82 -29.38 -1.49
CA GLU A 92 3.60 -29.29 -0.05
C GLU A 92 4.08 -27.95 0.51
N SER A 93 3.36 -27.44 1.50
CA SER A 93 3.79 -26.27 2.27
C SER A 93 4.84 -26.64 3.32
N ILE A 94 5.69 -25.69 3.64
CA ILE A 94 6.63 -25.79 4.76
C ILE A 94 5.95 -25.15 5.97
N ILE A 95 5.82 -25.91 7.05
CA ILE A 95 5.34 -25.42 8.34
C ILE A 95 6.56 -25.19 9.23
N LEU A 96 6.85 -23.93 9.50
CA LEU A 96 7.92 -23.53 10.42
C LEU A 96 7.39 -23.54 11.87
N SER A 97 8.26 -23.96 12.80
CA SER A 97 7.90 -23.89 14.22
C SER A 97 7.69 -22.43 14.67
N HIS A 98 6.67 -22.17 15.48
CA HIS A 98 6.28 -20.83 15.94
C HIS A 98 7.38 -20.04 16.66
N HIS A 99 8.41 -20.71 17.14
CA HIS A 99 9.50 -20.08 17.89
C HIS A 99 10.79 -19.88 17.07
N THR A 100 10.77 -20.21 15.77
CA THR A 100 11.96 -20.05 14.93
C THR A 100 12.18 -18.60 14.52
N PRO A 101 13.42 -18.11 14.51
CA PRO A 101 13.76 -16.76 14.04
C PRO A 101 13.32 -16.52 12.60
N GLU A 102 13.35 -17.56 11.76
CA GLU A 102 12.94 -17.51 10.35
C GLU A 102 11.45 -17.16 10.23
N LEU A 103 10.58 -17.85 10.98
CA LEU A 103 9.15 -17.56 10.97
C LEU A 103 8.87 -16.18 11.52
N GLN A 104 9.53 -15.79 12.62
CA GLN A 104 9.38 -14.45 13.20
C GLN A 104 9.75 -13.35 12.21
N LEU A 105 10.82 -13.54 11.44
CA LEU A 105 11.22 -12.60 10.39
C LEU A 105 10.17 -12.52 9.28
N LEU A 106 9.68 -13.65 8.79
CA LEU A 106 8.64 -13.68 7.75
C LEU A 106 7.35 -12.99 8.23
N GLN A 107 6.94 -13.24 9.47
CA GLN A 107 5.79 -12.56 10.09
C GLN A 107 6.01 -11.04 10.17
N GLN A 108 7.17 -10.59 10.61
CA GLN A 108 7.50 -9.17 10.67
C GLN A 108 7.44 -8.50 9.29
N ILE A 109 7.97 -9.17 8.25
CA ILE A 109 7.93 -8.67 6.87
C ILE A 109 6.48 -8.53 6.40
N ARG A 110 5.67 -9.57 6.57
CA ARG A 110 4.25 -9.59 6.20
C ARG A 110 3.47 -8.50 6.93
N ASP A 111 3.61 -8.44 8.24
CA ASP A 111 2.85 -7.51 9.08
C ASP A 111 3.21 -6.05 8.75
N GLU A 112 4.48 -5.77 8.45
CA GLU A 112 4.91 -4.44 8.04
C GLU A 112 4.40 -4.08 6.63
N ALA A 113 4.42 -5.02 5.69
CA ALA A 113 3.83 -4.81 4.36
C ALA A 113 2.32 -4.54 4.46
N HIS A 114 1.62 -5.33 5.26
CA HIS A 114 0.19 -5.17 5.53
C HIS A 114 -0.12 -3.84 6.23
N ARG A 115 0.64 -3.47 7.25
CA ARG A 115 0.54 -2.16 7.93
C ARG A 115 0.70 -1.01 6.94
N PHE A 116 1.71 -1.10 6.07
CA PHE A 116 1.97 -0.07 5.06
C PHE A 116 0.83 0.07 4.05
N ALA A 117 0.28 -1.06 3.58
CA ALA A 117 -0.87 -1.09 2.68
C ALA A 117 -2.13 -0.50 3.32
N ILE A 118 -2.49 -0.94 4.55
CA ILE A 118 -3.67 -0.45 5.27
C ILE A 118 -3.58 1.05 5.53
N THR A 119 -2.43 1.55 5.98
CA THR A 119 -2.22 2.98 6.25
C THR A 119 -2.51 3.82 5.00
N TYR A 120 -2.08 3.34 3.83
CA TYR A 120 -2.36 4.01 2.56
C TYR A 120 -3.84 4.01 2.19
N HIS A 121 -4.50 2.85 2.31
CA HIS A 121 -5.93 2.73 2.02
C HIS A 121 -6.79 3.59 2.95
N ARG A 122 -6.44 3.67 4.24
CA ARG A 122 -7.11 4.57 5.20
C ARG A 122 -6.96 6.02 4.79
N LYS A 123 -5.75 6.45 4.41
CA LYS A 123 -5.49 7.82 3.93
C LYS A 123 -6.29 8.15 2.67
N LEU A 124 -6.37 7.24 1.69
CA LEU A 124 -7.15 7.43 0.47
C LEU A 124 -8.65 7.50 0.74
N ARG A 125 -9.19 6.63 1.62
CA ARG A 125 -10.60 6.67 2.02
C ARG A 125 -10.93 7.96 2.76
N GLY A 126 -10.09 8.34 3.72
CA GLY A 126 -10.26 9.61 4.44
C GLY A 126 -10.31 10.81 3.49
N LYS A 127 -9.40 10.86 2.52
CA LYS A 127 -9.39 11.91 1.50
C LYS A 127 -10.67 11.94 0.67
N ARG A 128 -11.14 10.78 0.16
CA ARG A 128 -12.38 10.70 -0.63
C ARG A 128 -13.62 11.09 0.18
N ASN A 129 -13.70 10.63 1.44
CA ASN A 129 -14.81 11.01 2.33
C ASN A 129 -14.82 12.52 2.58
N LEU A 130 -13.66 13.10 2.82
CA LEU A 130 -13.56 14.56 2.99
C LEU A 130 -13.98 15.31 1.72
N GLU A 131 -13.45 14.89 0.56
CA GLU A 131 -13.82 15.48 -0.72
C GLU A 131 -15.35 15.43 -0.92
N SER A 132 -15.98 14.29 -0.64
CA SER A 132 -17.42 14.11 -0.76
C SER A 132 -18.22 14.99 0.22
N ILE A 133 -17.78 15.14 1.45
CA ILE A 133 -18.44 16.00 2.45
C ILE A 133 -18.31 17.47 2.06
N LEU A 134 -17.10 17.88 1.69
CA LEU A 134 -16.82 19.29 1.33
C LEU A 134 -17.39 19.69 -0.04
N ASP A 135 -17.77 18.75 -0.91
CA ASP A 135 -18.44 19.02 -2.18
C ASP A 135 -19.80 19.71 -2.02
N HIS A 136 -20.44 19.51 -0.88
CA HIS A 136 -21.77 20.04 -0.57
C HIS A 136 -21.73 21.38 0.19
N ILE A 137 -20.52 21.89 0.51
CA ILE A 137 -20.36 23.12 1.26
C ILE A 137 -20.10 24.28 0.29
N GLU A 138 -21.00 25.28 0.32
CA GLU A 138 -20.88 26.47 -0.52
C GLU A 138 -19.56 27.21 -0.23
N GLY A 139 -18.88 27.61 -1.30
CA GLY A 139 -17.59 28.30 -1.19
C GLY A 139 -16.37 27.39 -1.04
N ILE A 140 -16.53 26.06 -0.88
CA ILE A 140 -15.42 25.11 -0.77
C ILE A 140 -15.14 24.44 -2.12
N GLY A 141 -14.40 25.11 -2.98
CA GLY A 141 -13.96 24.57 -4.26
C GLY A 141 -12.73 23.65 -4.16
N PRO A 142 -12.27 23.04 -5.29
CA PRO A 142 -11.16 22.08 -5.30
C PRO A 142 -9.86 22.60 -4.66
N LYS A 143 -9.54 23.88 -4.81
CA LYS A 143 -8.32 24.48 -4.25
C LYS A 143 -8.38 24.48 -2.71
N ARG A 144 -9.49 24.92 -2.13
CA ARG A 144 -9.71 24.97 -0.69
C ARG A 144 -9.73 23.56 -0.08
N ARG A 145 -10.42 22.61 -0.72
CA ARG A 145 -10.41 21.18 -0.31
C ARG A 145 -9.01 20.60 -0.24
N LYS A 146 -8.19 20.86 -1.25
CA LYS A 146 -6.80 20.40 -1.29
C LYS A 146 -5.97 21.02 -0.16
N ALA A 147 -6.14 22.31 0.11
CA ALA A 147 -5.44 23.02 1.18
C ALA A 147 -5.86 22.51 2.57
N LEU A 148 -7.16 22.35 2.80
CA LEU A 148 -7.71 21.78 4.04
C LEU A 148 -7.18 20.36 4.29
N TRP A 149 -7.19 19.51 3.27
CA TRP A 149 -6.61 18.17 3.40
C TRP A 149 -5.11 18.17 3.70
N ALA A 150 -4.36 19.06 3.06
CA ALA A 150 -2.92 19.17 3.27
C ALA A 150 -2.58 19.63 4.70
N HIS A 151 -3.43 20.49 5.29
CA HIS A 151 -3.22 21.01 6.63
C HIS A 151 -3.65 20.02 7.73
N PHE A 152 -4.86 19.50 7.66
CA PHE A 152 -5.43 18.66 8.74
C PHE A 152 -5.16 17.14 8.57
N ASN A 153 -4.93 16.66 7.37
CA ASN A 153 -4.69 15.26 7.03
C ASN A 153 -5.80 14.25 7.43
N SER A 154 -6.82 14.66 8.15
CA SER A 154 -7.98 13.84 8.52
C SER A 154 -9.25 14.67 8.67
N LEU A 155 -10.41 14.01 8.54
CA LEU A 155 -11.71 14.63 8.75
C LEU A 155 -11.94 14.96 10.23
N GLU A 156 -11.49 14.07 11.11
CA GLU A 156 -11.61 14.22 12.56
C GLU A 156 -10.88 15.50 13.02
N ALA A 157 -9.61 15.65 12.64
CA ALA A 157 -8.83 16.84 12.98
C ALA A 157 -9.48 18.14 12.46
N MET A 158 -10.13 18.09 11.29
CA MET A 158 -10.83 19.24 10.75
C MET A 158 -12.11 19.58 11.52
N LYS A 159 -12.86 18.57 12.00
CA LYS A 159 -14.05 18.77 12.81
C LYS A 159 -13.76 19.31 14.21
N GLU A 160 -12.59 19.03 14.72
CA GLU A 160 -12.13 19.50 16.04
C GLU A 160 -11.47 20.89 15.95
N ALA A 161 -11.16 21.37 14.73
CA ALA A 161 -10.51 22.64 14.52
C ALA A 161 -11.45 23.82 14.78
N SER A 162 -10.93 24.88 15.35
CA SER A 162 -11.64 26.16 15.53
C SER A 162 -11.78 26.90 14.20
N VAL A 163 -12.74 27.84 14.14
CA VAL A 163 -12.93 28.70 12.95
C VAL A 163 -11.66 29.47 12.61
N ASP A 164 -10.90 29.92 13.61
CA ASP A 164 -9.63 30.60 13.42
C ASP A 164 -8.58 29.70 12.76
N GLU A 165 -8.45 28.45 13.19
CA GLU A 165 -7.55 27.49 12.57
C GLU A 165 -7.94 27.17 11.12
N LEU A 166 -9.23 27.01 10.86
CA LEU A 166 -9.76 26.79 9.51
C LEU A 166 -9.52 28.01 8.61
N ALA A 167 -9.71 29.24 9.11
CA ALA A 167 -9.52 30.47 8.37
C ALA A 167 -8.04 30.72 8.01
N ASN A 168 -7.09 30.23 8.81
CA ASN A 168 -5.66 30.32 8.57
C ASN A 168 -5.12 29.36 7.51
N VAL A 169 -5.93 28.41 7.04
CA VAL A 169 -5.53 27.50 5.94
C VAL A 169 -5.41 28.28 4.64
N GLU A 170 -4.43 27.93 3.82
CA GLU A 170 -4.20 28.54 2.51
C GLU A 170 -5.49 28.63 1.67
N SER A 171 -5.77 29.78 1.10
CA SER A 171 -6.97 30.08 0.28
C SER A 171 -8.31 30.08 1.04
N MET A 172 -8.33 29.86 2.35
CA MET A 172 -9.51 30.03 3.19
C MET A 172 -9.68 31.50 3.60
N ASN A 173 -10.87 31.85 4.10
CA ASN A 173 -11.15 33.07 4.79
C ASN A 173 -12.18 32.82 5.90
N TYR A 174 -12.37 33.77 6.78
CA TYR A 174 -13.23 33.64 7.95
C TYR A 174 -14.68 33.25 7.58
N LYS A 175 -15.26 33.93 6.59
CA LYS A 175 -16.62 33.65 6.10
C LYS A 175 -16.78 32.21 5.61
N THR A 176 -15.76 31.65 4.93
CA THR A 176 -15.82 30.26 4.43
C THR A 176 -15.53 29.28 5.53
N ALA A 177 -14.71 29.65 6.54
CA ALA A 177 -14.43 28.80 7.69
C ALA A 177 -15.66 28.60 8.59
N GLU A 178 -16.52 29.66 8.72
CA GLU A 178 -17.79 29.58 9.45
C GLU A 178 -18.83 28.68 8.80
N THR A 179 -18.70 28.34 7.52
CA THR A 179 -19.61 27.43 6.82
C THR A 179 -19.20 25.97 6.92
N LEU A 180 -18.05 25.68 7.52
CA LEU A 180 -17.47 24.34 7.72
C LEU A 180 -17.85 23.77 9.08
#